data_4a1273db98255253d4849d378fc61aed
#
_entry.id   4a1273db98255253d4849d378fc61aed
#
_cell.length_a   1.000
_cell.length_b   1.000
_cell.length_c   1.000
_cell.angle_alpha   90.00
_cell.angle_beta   90.00
_cell.angle_gamma   90.00
#
_symmetry.space_group_name_H-M   'P 1'
#
loop_
_entity.id
_entity.type
_entity.pdbx_description
1 polymer ?
#
loop_
_entity_poly.entity_id
_entity_poly.type
_entity_poly.pdbx_seq_one_letter_code
_entity_poly.pdbx_strand_id
1 'polypeptide(L)'
;MKKILLFALMSFSNFYFSQSWNVQGNAGTNPATDFVGTTDDKDLVMKTNNIERIRINSNGNIGVGTSPDPNIAFRAQGRSQFLSSVDSDTFQVRNTGTNINSGASLVWLNYTQYQPNNPGVLDITGPTAPGVWEAMFSLKANGKLLIGNYNQYPTCTDCDDYRVFIKNGIRTEKVKVDVASANGWADYVFKKDYKLNSLETVEKHIEEKGHLPNIPSAKEVKENGINLGEMDAKHLEKIEELTLYVIQLNKDVKQLGDENKELKKTIESLSK
;
A
#
# COMPACT_ATOMS: atom_id res chain seq x y z
N MET A 1 -83.79 -51.38 44.61
CA MET A 1 -82.34 -51.66 44.34
C MET A 1 -81.91 -50.73 43.22
N LYS A 2 -81.23 -49.61 43.51
CA LYS A 2 -80.74 -48.65 42.55
C LYS A 2 -79.28 -48.98 42.32
N LYS A 3 -78.92 -49.35 41.04
CA LYS A 3 -77.57 -49.55 40.61
C LYS A 3 -76.98 -48.19 40.26
N ILE A 4 -75.97 -47.74 41.01
CA ILE A 4 -75.18 -46.56 40.73
C ILE A 4 -74.07 -47.02 39.79
N LEU A 5 -74.11 -46.54 38.54
CA LEU A 5 -73.05 -46.69 37.54
C LEU A 5 -71.99 -45.62 37.75
N LEU A 6 -70.82 -46.04 38.27
CA LEU A 6 -69.71 -45.16 38.47
C LEU A 6 -68.92 -44.99 37.14
N PHE A 7 -69.08 -43.87 36.47
CA PHE A 7 -68.24 -43.51 35.26
C PHE A 7 -66.91 -43.00 35.73
N ALA A 8 -65.86 -43.80 35.58
CA ALA A 8 -64.48 -43.34 35.80
C ALA A 8 -64.06 -42.49 34.58
N LEU A 9 -63.97 -41.17 34.76
CA LEU A 9 -63.45 -40.23 33.79
C LEU A 9 -61.91 -40.37 33.80
N MET A 10 -61.33 -41.15 32.86
CA MET A 10 -59.90 -41.19 32.64
C MET A 10 -59.52 -39.88 31.94
N SER A 11 -59.04 -38.89 32.70
CA SER A 11 -58.40 -37.71 32.15
C SER A 11 -57.03 -38.10 31.59
N PHE A 12 -56.93 -38.21 30.27
CA PHE A 12 -55.63 -38.24 29.57
C PHE A 12 -54.99 -36.86 29.75
N SER A 13 -54.12 -36.72 30.73
CA SER A 13 -53.22 -35.61 30.82
C SER A 13 -52.13 -35.80 29.74
N ASN A 14 -52.29 -35.06 28.64
CA ASN A 14 -51.23 -34.91 27.68
C ASN A 14 -50.07 -34.17 28.39
N PHE A 15 -49.06 -34.92 28.82
CA PHE A 15 -47.79 -34.31 29.22
C PHE A 15 -47.12 -33.75 27.98
N TYR A 16 -47.30 -32.47 27.75
CA TYR A 16 -46.47 -31.73 26.82
C TYR A 16 -45.10 -31.62 27.49
N PHE A 17 -44.15 -32.43 27.06
CA PHE A 17 -42.77 -32.23 27.40
C PHE A 17 -42.31 -30.95 26.70
N SER A 18 -42.33 -29.82 27.45
CA SER A 18 -41.66 -28.63 27.03
C SER A 18 -40.17 -28.95 27.01
N GLN A 19 -39.60 -29.09 25.82
CA GLN A 19 -38.16 -29.15 25.67
C GLN A 19 -37.59 -27.78 26.06
N SER A 20 -37.11 -27.70 27.30
CA SER A 20 -36.44 -26.51 27.83
C SER A 20 -34.93 -26.71 27.77
N TRP A 21 -34.23 -25.76 27.16
CA TRP A 21 -32.78 -25.75 27.31
C TRP A 21 -32.42 -25.37 28.75
N ASN A 22 -31.72 -26.28 29.44
CA ASN A 22 -31.40 -26.09 30.85
C ASN A 22 -30.30 -25.03 31.01
N VAL A 23 -30.44 -24.08 31.94
CA VAL A 23 -29.45 -23.00 32.22
C VAL A 23 -28.09 -23.54 32.68
N GLN A 24 -28.02 -24.76 33.20
CA GLN A 24 -26.76 -25.45 33.55
C GLN A 24 -26.23 -26.33 32.42
N GLY A 25 -26.86 -26.29 31.25
CA GLY A 25 -26.56 -27.16 30.13
C GLY A 25 -27.32 -28.46 30.13
N ASN A 26 -27.32 -29.17 29.03
CA ASN A 26 -27.97 -30.46 28.85
C ASN A 26 -26.92 -31.54 28.64
N ALA A 27 -27.02 -32.65 29.40
CA ALA A 27 -26.17 -33.82 29.22
C ALA A 27 -26.88 -34.85 28.33
N GLY A 28 -26.11 -35.66 27.57
CA GLY A 28 -26.65 -36.74 26.75
C GLY A 28 -27.36 -36.27 25.49
N THR A 29 -27.08 -35.05 25.03
CA THR A 29 -27.67 -34.50 23.78
C THR A 29 -27.15 -35.25 22.55
N ASN A 30 -28.02 -35.47 21.58
CA ASN A 30 -27.70 -36.02 20.28
C ASN A 30 -27.69 -34.86 19.24
N PRO A 31 -26.54 -34.47 18.66
CA PRO A 31 -26.46 -33.34 17.71
C PRO A 31 -27.32 -33.51 16.44
N ALA A 32 -27.76 -34.74 16.13
CA ALA A 32 -28.61 -34.98 14.98
C ALA A 32 -30.09 -34.64 15.24
N THR A 33 -30.52 -34.60 16.52
CA THR A 33 -31.92 -34.38 16.91
C THR A 33 -32.11 -33.21 17.87
N ASP A 34 -31.10 -32.91 18.67
CA ASP A 34 -31.18 -31.91 19.73
C ASP A 34 -30.47 -30.65 19.37
N PHE A 35 -31.13 -29.49 19.36
CA PHE A 35 -30.55 -28.21 18.96
C PHE A 35 -31.22 -27.05 19.71
N VAL A 36 -30.55 -25.90 19.69
CA VAL A 36 -31.10 -24.61 20.09
C VAL A 36 -31.45 -23.86 18.82
N GLY A 37 -32.74 -23.72 18.52
CA GLY A 37 -33.17 -23.13 17.28
C GLY A 37 -34.66 -23.13 17.08
N THR A 38 -35.08 -22.77 15.87
CA THR A 38 -36.47 -22.80 15.39
C THR A 38 -36.67 -23.95 14.42
N THR A 39 -37.86 -24.50 14.35
CA THR A 39 -38.26 -25.57 13.41
C THR A 39 -39.11 -25.04 12.26
N ASP A 40 -39.37 -23.74 12.25
CA ASP A 40 -40.15 -23.01 11.27
C ASP A 40 -39.30 -21.91 10.62
N ASP A 41 -39.87 -21.22 9.63
CA ASP A 41 -39.22 -20.11 8.92
C ASP A 41 -39.21 -18.83 9.77
N LYS A 42 -38.55 -18.91 10.96
CA LYS A 42 -38.36 -17.79 11.90
C LYS A 42 -36.90 -17.65 12.30
N ASP A 43 -36.54 -16.42 12.62
CA ASP A 43 -35.22 -16.08 13.08
C ASP A 43 -34.96 -16.62 14.50
N LEU A 44 -33.74 -17.11 14.76
CA LEU A 44 -33.24 -17.35 16.11
C LEU A 44 -32.62 -16.05 16.65
N VAL A 45 -33.13 -15.58 17.80
CA VAL A 45 -32.66 -14.33 18.43
C VAL A 45 -32.11 -14.59 19.82
N MET A 46 -30.87 -14.17 20.06
CA MET A 46 -30.23 -14.22 21.39
C MET A 46 -30.17 -12.81 21.99
N LYS A 47 -30.62 -12.67 23.24
CA LYS A 47 -30.71 -11.37 23.95
C LYS A 47 -29.98 -11.40 25.27
N THR A 48 -29.43 -10.25 25.69
CA THR A 48 -29.01 -9.97 27.06
C THR A 48 -29.65 -8.65 27.50
N ASN A 49 -30.18 -8.62 28.74
CA ASN A 49 -30.93 -7.46 29.25
C ASN A 49 -32.03 -6.98 28.28
N ASN A 50 -32.76 -7.94 27.70
CA ASN A 50 -33.80 -7.73 26.69
C ASN A 50 -33.34 -7.02 25.40
N ILE A 51 -32.01 -6.86 25.19
CA ILE A 51 -31.42 -6.27 23.99
C ILE A 51 -30.88 -7.40 23.12
N GLU A 52 -31.26 -7.39 21.84
CA GLU A 52 -30.73 -8.32 20.85
C GLU A 52 -29.21 -8.19 20.70
N ARG A 53 -28.52 -9.31 20.72
CA ARG A 53 -27.06 -9.38 20.57
C ARG A 53 -26.63 -10.18 19.36
N ILE A 54 -27.35 -11.28 19.10
CA ILE A 54 -27.09 -12.15 17.95
C ILE A 54 -28.45 -12.49 17.33
N ARG A 55 -28.52 -12.47 16.02
CA ARG A 55 -29.62 -12.98 15.23
C ARG A 55 -29.09 -13.88 14.11
N ILE A 56 -29.70 -15.02 13.98
CA ILE A 56 -29.57 -15.88 12.80
C ILE A 56 -30.92 -15.82 12.08
N ASN A 57 -30.94 -15.28 10.86
CA ASN A 57 -32.20 -15.24 10.11
C ASN A 57 -32.54 -16.63 9.54
N SER A 58 -33.76 -16.79 9.06
CA SER A 58 -34.26 -18.06 8.51
C SER A 58 -33.45 -18.57 7.31
N ASN A 59 -32.67 -17.73 6.63
CA ASN A 59 -31.76 -18.09 5.53
C ASN A 59 -30.34 -18.47 6.02
N GLY A 60 -30.09 -18.44 7.33
CA GLY A 60 -28.79 -18.79 7.90
C GLY A 60 -27.78 -17.66 8.00
N ASN A 61 -28.11 -16.42 7.62
CA ASN A 61 -27.23 -15.26 7.76
C ASN A 61 -27.17 -14.80 9.22
N ILE A 62 -25.97 -14.48 9.71
CA ILE A 62 -25.70 -14.15 11.11
C ILE A 62 -25.43 -12.65 11.26
N GLY A 63 -26.11 -12.01 12.20
CA GLY A 63 -25.83 -10.64 12.65
C GLY A 63 -25.41 -10.63 14.13
N VAL A 64 -24.28 -9.99 14.44
CA VAL A 64 -23.79 -9.75 15.80
C VAL A 64 -23.78 -8.26 16.08
N GLY A 65 -24.59 -7.79 17.01
CA GLY A 65 -24.76 -6.37 17.30
C GLY A 65 -25.41 -5.56 16.18
N THR A 66 -25.91 -6.23 15.14
CA THR A 66 -26.55 -5.64 13.96
C THR A 66 -27.52 -6.64 13.35
N SER A 67 -28.46 -6.18 12.51
CA SER A 67 -29.33 -7.07 11.74
C SER A 67 -28.51 -7.87 10.71
N PRO A 68 -28.85 -9.15 10.47
CA PRO A 68 -28.28 -9.92 9.38
C PRO A 68 -28.54 -9.22 8.02
N ASP A 69 -27.61 -9.40 7.09
CA ASP A 69 -27.75 -8.93 5.70
C ASP A 69 -28.06 -10.15 4.81
N PRO A 70 -29.05 -10.09 3.91
CA PRO A 70 -29.44 -11.25 3.09
C PRO A 70 -28.36 -11.75 2.14
N ASN A 71 -27.35 -10.93 1.84
CA ASN A 71 -26.27 -11.25 0.92
C ASN A 71 -24.92 -11.56 1.63
N ILE A 72 -24.89 -11.47 2.96
CA ILE A 72 -23.66 -11.61 3.78
C ILE A 72 -23.90 -12.68 4.85
N ALA A 73 -23.15 -13.79 4.78
CA ALA A 73 -23.31 -14.90 5.69
C ALA A 73 -23.03 -14.52 7.17
N PHE A 74 -22.06 -13.64 7.42
CA PHE A 74 -21.71 -13.17 8.76
C PHE A 74 -21.44 -11.67 8.75
N ARG A 75 -22.16 -10.93 9.60
CA ARG A 75 -22.00 -9.48 9.80
C ARG A 75 -21.86 -9.17 11.28
N ALA A 76 -20.79 -8.45 11.66
CA ALA A 76 -20.61 -7.97 13.02
C ALA A 76 -20.46 -6.44 13.04
N GLN A 77 -21.10 -5.79 14.01
CA GLN A 77 -20.97 -4.36 14.24
C GLN A 77 -20.23 -4.12 15.55
N GLY A 78 -19.18 -3.33 15.50
CA GLY A 78 -18.34 -2.99 16.63
C GLY A 78 -16.89 -3.38 16.41
N ARG A 79 -16.11 -3.31 17.48
CA ARG A 79 -14.70 -3.70 17.47
C ARG A 79 -14.58 -5.22 17.63
N SER A 80 -13.91 -5.86 16.69
CA SER A 80 -13.65 -7.32 16.71
C SER A 80 -12.15 -7.57 16.84
N GLN A 81 -11.78 -8.62 17.56
CA GLN A 81 -10.39 -9.03 17.74
C GLN A 81 -10.29 -10.56 17.66
N PHE A 82 -9.31 -11.03 16.90
CA PHE A 82 -8.93 -12.45 16.85
C PHE A 82 -7.61 -12.61 17.60
N LEU A 83 -7.57 -13.55 18.55
CA LEU A 83 -6.40 -13.81 19.39
C LEU A 83 -6.00 -15.28 19.23
N SER A 84 -4.68 -15.52 19.12
CA SER A 84 -4.10 -16.85 19.18
C SER A 84 -3.00 -16.88 20.23
N SER A 85 -2.94 -17.98 20.98
CA SER A 85 -1.86 -18.28 21.93
C SER A 85 -0.95 -19.40 21.43
N VAL A 86 -1.13 -19.85 20.19
CA VAL A 86 -0.35 -20.91 19.56
C VAL A 86 0.51 -20.36 18.42
N ASP A 87 1.61 -21.04 18.12
CA ASP A 87 2.55 -20.69 17.03
C ASP A 87 1.98 -21.12 15.67
N SER A 88 0.85 -20.51 15.30
CA SER A 88 0.16 -20.78 14.04
C SER A 88 -0.65 -19.58 13.58
N ASP A 89 -1.21 -19.64 12.37
CA ASP A 89 -2.03 -18.57 11.81
C ASP A 89 -3.25 -18.28 12.67
N THR A 90 -3.42 -17.05 13.08
CA THR A 90 -4.59 -16.59 13.86
C THR A 90 -5.83 -16.39 12.98
N PHE A 91 -5.64 -15.97 11.74
CA PHE A 91 -6.73 -15.64 10.83
C PHE A 91 -6.34 -15.97 9.39
N GLN A 92 -7.16 -16.78 8.72
CA GLN A 92 -7.01 -17.11 7.31
C GLN A 92 -8.22 -16.63 6.52
N VAL A 93 -7.97 -16.00 5.36
CA VAL A 93 -8.99 -15.69 4.37
C VAL A 93 -8.67 -16.47 3.10
N ARG A 94 -9.59 -17.34 2.66
CA ARG A 94 -9.40 -18.17 1.48
C ARG A 94 -10.63 -18.11 0.57
N ASN A 95 -10.42 -17.83 -0.69
CA ASN A 95 -11.44 -18.01 -1.72
C ASN A 95 -11.15 -19.31 -2.49
N THR A 96 -12.10 -20.22 -2.52
CA THR A 96 -12.00 -21.52 -3.20
C THR A 96 -12.76 -21.56 -4.54
N GLY A 97 -13.33 -20.44 -4.96
CA GLY A 97 -14.02 -20.32 -6.25
C GLY A 97 -13.08 -20.52 -7.42
N THR A 98 -13.51 -21.23 -8.44
CA THR A 98 -12.73 -21.53 -9.66
C THR A 98 -12.91 -20.45 -10.73
N ASN A 99 -13.91 -19.58 -10.61
CA ASN A 99 -14.24 -18.53 -11.59
C ASN A 99 -14.57 -17.23 -10.84
N ILE A 100 -13.53 -16.60 -10.29
CA ILE A 100 -13.66 -15.38 -9.51
C ILE A 100 -13.79 -14.20 -10.48
N ASN A 101 -14.81 -13.35 -10.28
CA ASN A 101 -15.00 -12.13 -11.05
C ASN A 101 -13.77 -11.20 -10.90
N SER A 102 -13.32 -10.59 -12.02
CA SER A 102 -12.17 -9.69 -12.05
C SER A 102 -12.28 -8.46 -11.11
N GLY A 103 -13.51 -8.07 -10.73
CA GLY A 103 -13.75 -7.02 -9.75
C GLY A 103 -13.81 -7.48 -8.29
N ALA A 104 -13.68 -8.79 -8.02
CA ALA A 104 -13.77 -9.32 -6.65
C ALA A 104 -12.46 -9.13 -5.90
N SER A 105 -12.56 -8.78 -4.61
CA SER A 105 -11.44 -8.68 -3.68
C SER A 105 -11.52 -9.79 -2.64
N LEU A 106 -10.40 -10.40 -2.29
CA LEU A 106 -10.32 -11.36 -1.19
C LEU A 106 -10.56 -10.70 0.17
N VAL A 107 -10.01 -9.51 0.34
CA VAL A 107 -10.20 -8.64 1.50
C VAL A 107 -10.53 -7.24 0.98
N TRP A 108 -11.65 -6.70 1.42
CA TRP A 108 -12.08 -5.35 1.08
C TRP A 108 -12.11 -4.49 2.34
N LEU A 109 -11.19 -3.53 2.42
CA LEU A 109 -11.07 -2.58 3.52
C LEU A 109 -11.45 -1.18 3.01
N ASN A 110 -12.45 -0.55 3.62
CA ASN A 110 -12.87 0.80 3.23
C ASN A 110 -13.35 1.63 4.41
N TYR A 111 -13.23 2.94 4.27
CA TYR A 111 -13.98 3.93 5.03
C TYR A 111 -15.14 4.44 4.18
N THR A 112 -16.33 4.52 4.77
CA THR A 112 -17.53 4.99 4.06
C THR A 112 -17.65 6.52 4.04
N GLN A 113 -16.78 7.22 4.78
CA GLN A 113 -16.76 8.67 4.88
C GLN A 113 -15.33 9.23 4.83
N TYR A 114 -15.20 10.49 4.43
CA TYR A 114 -13.93 11.20 4.42
C TYR A 114 -13.29 11.22 5.82
N GLN A 115 -11.99 10.94 5.87
CA GLN A 115 -11.20 10.85 7.10
C GLN A 115 -10.16 11.97 7.16
N PRO A 116 -10.48 13.13 7.79
CA PRO A 116 -9.58 14.28 7.81
C PRO A 116 -8.26 14.01 8.54
N ASN A 117 -8.28 13.12 9.54
CA ASN A 117 -7.09 12.74 10.31
C ASN A 117 -6.23 11.65 9.65
N ASN A 118 -6.58 11.23 8.44
CA ASN A 118 -5.84 10.25 7.63
C ASN A 118 -5.40 8.99 8.42
N PRO A 119 -6.33 8.25 9.04
CA PRO A 119 -5.99 7.05 9.83
C PRO A 119 -5.42 5.94 8.95
N GLY A 120 -4.84 4.91 9.58
CA GLY A 120 -4.48 3.67 8.90
C GLY A 120 -5.71 2.90 8.46
N VAL A 121 -5.71 2.42 7.22
CA VAL A 121 -6.67 1.42 6.70
C VAL A 121 -6.18 0.02 7.03
N LEU A 122 -4.86 -0.18 6.92
CA LEU A 122 -4.17 -1.40 7.30
C LEU A 122 -2.84 -1.02 7.93
N ASP A 123 -2.68 -1.35 9.21
CA ASP A 123 -1.45 -1.15 9.94
C ASP A 123 -0.90 -2.50 10.40
N ILE A 124 0.38 -2.75 10.12
CA ILE A 124 1.14 -3.85 10.69
C ILE A 124 2.11 -3.25 11.70
N THR A 125 1.89 -3.58 12.97
CA THR A 125 2.68 -3.09 14.08
C THR A 125 3.26 -4.25 14.87
N GLY A 126 4.42 -4.07 15.47
CA GLY A 126 5.03 -5.11 16.30
C GLY A 126 6.15 -4.55 17.17
N PRO A 127 6.61 -5.34 18.15
CA PRO A 127 7.78 -4.99 18.94
C PRO A 127 9.05 -5.17 18.09
N THR A 128 9.83 -4.09 17.97
CA THR A 128 11.16 -4.10 17.32
C THR A 128 12.30 -4.22 18.34
N ALA A 129 11.99 -3.97 19.62
CA ALA A 129 12.83 -4.22 20.79
C ALA A 129 11.93 -4.36 22.03
N PRO A 130 12.43 -4.87 23.17
CA PRO A 130 11.67 -4.94 24.40
C PRO A 130 11.05 -3.58 24.77
N GLY A 131 9.72 -3.51 24.83
CA GLY A 131 8.97 -2.29 25.15
C GLY A 131 8.84 -1.26 24.02
N VAL A 132 9.37 -1.52 22.82
CA VAL A 132 9.33 -0.62 21.66
C VAL A 132 8.38 -1.19 20.60
N TRP A 133 7.24 -0.56 20.41
CA TRP A 133 6.26 -0.89 19.36
C TRP A 133 6.36 0.10 18.21
N GLU A 134 6.43 -0.43 17.00
CA GLU A 134 6.61 0.37 15.79
C GLU A 134 5.66 -0.06 14.68
N ALA A 135 5.26 0.90 13.84
CA ALA A 135 4.53 0.62 12.63
C ALA A 135 5.52 0.24 11.52
N MET A 136 5.53 -1.03 11.13
CA MET A 136 6.40 -1.56 10.07
C MET A 136 5.82 -1.33 8.68
N PHE A 137 4.49 -1.26 8.59
CA PHE A 137 3.73 -1.05 7.36
C PHE A 137 2.44 -0.33 7.69
N SER A 138 2.08 0.66 6.90
CA SER A 138 0.82 1.38 7.06
C SER A 138 0.28 1.84 5.70
N LEU A 139 -0.92 1.38 5.35
CA LEU A 139 -1.71 1.95 4.27
C LEU A 139 -2.65 3.01 4.87
N LYS A 140 -2.52 4.25 4.47
CA LYS A 140 -3.30 5.38 4.97
C LYS A 140 -4.60 5.61 4.19
N ALA A 141 -5.59 6.25 4.82
CA ALA A 141 -6.89 6.55 4.20
C ALA A 141 -6.79 7.44 2.94
N ASN A 142 -5.73 8.24 2.81
CA ASN A 142 -5.44 9.03 1.62
C ASN A 142 -4.70 8.25 0.51
N GLY A 143 -4.54 6.92 0.66
CA GLY A 143 -3.88 6.04 -0.29
C GLY A 143 -2.35 6.08 -0.27
N LYS A 144 -1.74 6.70 0.73
CA LYS A 144 -0.27 6.67 0.91
C LYS A 144 0.16 5.42 1.65
N LEU A 145 1.24 4.80 1.17
CA LEU A 145 1.86 3.60 1.74
C LEU A 145 3.16 3.98 2.45
N LEU A 146 3.28 3.62 3.72
CA LEU A 146 4.47 3.81 4.54
C LEU A 146 5.10 2.45 4.85
N ILE A 147 6.38 2.27 4.57
CA ILE A 147 7.15 1.06 4.87
C ILE A 147 8.40 1.45 5.67
N GLY A 148 8.58 0.79 6.79
CA GLY A 148 9.65 1.08 7.75
C GLY A 148 9.12 1.88 8.93
N ASN A 149 9.99 2.08 9.93
CA ASN A 149 9.65 2.73 11.18
C ASN A 149 9.36 4.23 10.97
N TYR A 150 8.12 4.57 10.70
CA TYR A 150 7.64 5.94 10.69
C TYR A 150 6.85 6.20 11.97
N ASN A 151 7.49 6.78 12.98
CA ASN A 151 6.82 7.27 14.20
C ASN A 151 5.90 8.46 13.90
N GLN A 152 6.19 9.19 12.82
CA GLN A 152 5.39 10.28 12.31
C GLN A 152 5.33 10.20 10.78
N TYR A 153 4.26 10.74 10.22
CA TYR A 153 4.14 10.92 8.78
C TYR A 153 5.29 11.80 8.27
N PRO A 154 5.99 11.43 7.20
CA PRO A 154 7.02 12.28 6.63
C PRO A 154 6.45 13.65 6.28
N THR A 155 7.13 14.71 6.73
CA THR A 155 6.82 16.10 6.38
C THR A 155 7.87 16.60 5.42
N CYS A 156 7.49 16.89 4.19
CA CYS A 156 8.31 17.50 3.16
C CYS A 156 7.43 18.43 2.33
N THR A 157 8.03 19.37 1.62
CA THR A 157 7.32 20.36 0.83
C THR A 157 6.56 19.75 -0.34
N ASP A 158 7.04 18.59 -0.84
CA ASP A 158 6.52 17.83 -1.97
C ASP A 158 5.90 16.47 -1.57
N CYS A 159 5.70 16.23 -0.28
CA CYS A 159 5.17 14.94 0.20
C CYS A 159 3.82 14.57 -0.41
N ASP A 160 3.05 15.53 -0.90
CA ASP A 160 1.74 15.25 -1.52
C ASP A 160 1.86 14.67 -2.93
N ASP A 161 2.99 14.82 -3.59
CA ASP A 161 3.26 14.27 -4.92
C ASP A 161 3.59 12.77 -4.87
N TYR A 162 4.00 12.25 -3.70
CA TYR A 162 4.41 10.85 -3.53
C TYR A 162 3.34 10.00 -2.86
N ARG A 163 3.26 8.75 -3.30
CA ARG A 163 2.32 7.74 -2.76
C ARG A 163 2.99 6.69 -1.89
N VAL A 164 4.29 6.45 -2.06
CA VAL A 164 5.03 5.42 -1.31
C VAL A 164 6.23 6.03 -0.63
N PHE A 165 6.32 5.82 0.68
CA PHE A 165 7.42 6.28 1.51
C PHE A 165 8.09 5.06 2.13
N ILE A 166 9.40 4.89 1.89
CA ILE A 166 10.17 3.76 2.38
C ILE A 166 11.39 4.29 3.13
N LYS A 167 11.52 3.88 4.39
CA LYS A 167 12.68 4.19 5.22
C LYS A 167 13.72 3.08 5.10
N ASN A 168 15.00 3.43 5.17
CA ASN A 168 16.16 2.53 5.10
C ASN A 168 16.43 1.91 3.71
N GLY A 169 15.77 2.41 2.66
CA GLY A 169 16.13 2.07 1.28
C GLY A 169 15.35 0.93 0.64
N ILE A 170 15.56 0.79 -0.67
CA ILE A 170 14.95 -0.24 -1.52
C ILE A 170 16.10 -1.00 -2.20
N ARG A 171 16.06 -2.34 -2.15
CA ARG A 171 16.90 -3.21 -2.97
C ARG A 171 16.02 -3.90 -4.01
N THR A 172 16.31 -3.69 -5.27
CA THR A 172 15.53 -4.24 -6.39
C THR A 172 16.45 -4.66 -7.53
N GLU A 173 16.01 -5.59 -8.37
CA GLU A 173 16.74 -6.00 -9.57
C GLU A 173 16.58 -5.00 -10.72
N LYS A 174 15.42 -4.34 -10.83
CA LYS A 174 15.11 -3.40 -11.91
C LYS A 174 14.21 -2.28 -11.42
N VAL A 175 14.50 -1.06 -11.88
CA VAL A 175 13.62 0.10 -11.73
C VAL A 175 13.43 0.71 -13.11
N LYS A 176 12.18 0.91 -13.52
CA LYS A 176 11.83 1.74 -14.66
C LYS A 176 11.18 3.01 -14.13
N VAL A 177 11.76 4.16 -14.45
CA VAL A 177 11.21 5.48 -14.12
C VAL A 177 10.60 6.05 -15.38
N ASP A 178 9.30 6.32 -15.36
CA ASP A 178 8.64 7.02 -16.46
C ASP A 178 8.89 8.52 -16.28
N VAL A 179 9.55 9.12 -17.27
CA VAL A 179 9.84 10.56 -17.29
C VAL A 179 8.62 11.26 -17.85
N ALA A 180 8.00 12.16 -17.07
CA ALA A 180 6.90 12.97 -17.55
C ALA A 180 7.36 13.84 -18.73
N SER A 181 6.54 13.97 -19.77
CA SER A 181 6.87 14.68 -21.02
C SER A 181 7.28 16.15 -20.81
N ALA A 182 6.98 16.74 -19.66
CA ALA A 182 7.38 18.10 -19.27
C ALA A 182 8.87 18.22 -18.90
N ASN A 183 9.58 17.13 -18.59
CA ASN A 183 10.94 17.18 -18.06
C ASN A 183 12.02 17.06 -19.13
N GLY A 184 11.65 17.04 -20.40
CA GLY A 184 12.55 17.10 -21.56
C GLY A 184 13.75 16.14 -21.46
N TRP A 185 13.78 15.08 -22.23
CA TRP A 185 15.01 14.30 -22.41
C TRP A 185 16.05 15.14 -23.14
N ALA A 186 17.35 14.98 -22.86
CA ALA A 186 18.39 15.95 -23.18
C ALA A 186 18.73 16.14 -24.66
N ASP A 187 18.15 15.43 -25.64
CA ASP A 187 18.40 15.50 -27.08
C ASP A 187 18.35 16.95 -27.67
N TYR A 188 17.90 17.93 -26.88
CA TYR A 188 17.89 19.35 -27.28
C TYR A 188 19.27 19.94 -27.37
N VAL A 189 20.30 19.38 -26.74
CA VAL A 189 21.69 19.84 -26.75
C VAL A 189 22.26 19.83 -28.20
N PHE A 190 21.81 18.89 -29.02
CA PHE A 190 22.27 18.82 -30.44
C PHE A 190 21.47 19.68 -31.39
N LYS A 191 20.49 20.44 -30.93
CA LYS A 191 19.75 21.38 -31.76
C LYS A 191 20.64 22.60 -32.16
N LYS A 192 20.40 23.15 -33.35
CA LYS A 192 21.20 24.28 -33.90
C LYS A 192 21.09 25.55 -33.06
N ASP A 193 20.02 25.74 -32.33
CA ASP A 193 19.73 26.89 -31.48
C ASP A 193 20.19 26.69 -30.02
N TYR A 194 20.76 25.54 -29.70
CA TYR A 194 21.31 25.29 -28.37
C TYR A 194 22.53 26.16 -28.12
N LYS A 195 22.54 26.87 -27.00
CA LYS A 195 23.66 27.74 -26.61
C LYS A 195 24.56 26.99 -25.64
N LEU A 196 25.55 26.31 -26.20
CA LEU A 196 26.61 25.68 -25.41
C LEU A 196 27.42 26.78 -24.69
N ASN A 197 27.60 26.66 -23.37
CA ASN A 197 28.43 27.58 -22.60
C ASN A 197 29.90 27.49 -23.10
N SER A 198 30.66 28.56 -22.98
CA SER A 198 32.12 28.47 -23.19
C SER A 198 32.77 27.75 -21.99
N LEU A 199 33.91 27.09 -22.21
CA LEU A 199 34.64 26.41 -21.13
C LEU A 199 35.08 27.38 -20.04
N GLU A 200 35.42 28.64 -20.37
CA GLU A 200 35.74 29.69 -19.42
C GLU A 200 34.53 30.00 -18.49
N THR A 201 33.33 30.00 -19.06
CA THR A 201 32.09 30.23 -18.31
C THR A 201 31.82 29.05 -17.34
N VAL A 202 32.06 27.82 -17.81
CA VAL A 202 31.92 26.62 -16.99
C VAL A 202 32.95 26.59 -15.87
N GLU A 203 34.23 26.92 -16.18
CA GLU A 203 35.32 27.00 -15.21
C GLU A 203 35.00 28.00 -14.10
N LYS A 204 34.59 29.22 -14.47
CA LYS A 204 34.20 30.26 -13.53
C LYS A 204 33.03 29.80 -12.64
N HIS A 205 32.04 29.12 -13.20
CA HIS A 205 30.93 28.60 -12.42
C HIS A 205 31.39 27.55 -11.39
N ILE A 206 32.30 26.64 -11.79
CA ILE A 206 32.85 25.61 -10.89
C ILE A 206 33.62 26.28 -9.75
N GLU A 207 34.46 27.32 -10.07
CA GLU A 207 35.23 28.03 -9.02
C GLU A 207 34.31 28.76 -8.03
N GLU A 208 33.21 29.36 -8.52
CA GLU A 208 32.29 30.14 -7.68
C GLU A 208 31.29 29.25 -6.89
N LYS A 209 30.81 28.16 -7.47
CA LYS A 209 29.69 27.35 -6.96
C LYS A 209 30.10 25.97 -6.46
N GLY A 210 31.22 25.43 -6.92
CA GLY A 210 31.71 24.10 -6.55
C GLY A 210 31.00 22.93 -7.20
N HIS A 211 30.17 23.20 -8.23
CA HIS A 211 29.45 22.16 -8.99
C HIS A 211 29.24 22.61 -10.45
N LEU A 212 28.86 21.68 -11.32
CA LEU A 212 28.55 21.97 -12.72
C LEU A 212 27.27 22.82 -12.88
N PRO A 213 27.18 23.67 -13.92
CA PRO A 213 25.92 24.33 -14.24
C PRO A 213 24.76 23.34 -14.40
N ASN A 214 23.57 23.70 -13.91
CA ASN A 214 22.33 22.90 -13.91
C ASN A 214 22.35 21.61 -13.05
N ILE A 215 23.47 21.29 -12.41
CA ILE A 215 23.57 20.17 -11.46
C ILE A 215 23.37 20.73 -10.05
N PRO A 216 22.51 20.08 -9.20
CA PRO A 216 22.31 20.54 -7.84
C PRO A 216 23.57 20.38 -6.98
N SER A 217 23.77 21.29 -6.05
CA SER A 217 24.88 21.22 -5.09
C SER A 217 24.71 20.03 -4.12
N ALA A 218 25.80 19.58 -3.51
CA ALA A 218 25.77 18.54 -2.47
C ALA A 218 24.85 18.92 -1.29
N LYS A 219 24.74 20.21 -0.97
CA LYS A 219 23.86 20.74 0.07
C LYS A 219 22.39 20.55 -0.31
N GLU A 220 22.00 20.95 -1.51
CA GLU A 220 20.64 20.78 -2.02
C GLU A 220 20.22 19.30 -2.11
N VAL A 221 21.13 18.43 -2.58
CA VAL A 221 20.89 16.98 -2.63
C VAL A 221 20.69 16.40 -1.23
N LYS A 222 21.46 16.86 -0.23
CA LYS A 222 21.31 16.40 1.15
C LYS A 222 19.98 16.84 1.78
N GLU A 223 19.49 18.03 1.43
CA GLU A 223 18.27 18.61 1.98
C GLU A 223 17.01 18.07 1.30
N ASN A 224 17.05 17.91 -0.02
CA ASN A 224 15.85 17.65 -0.84
C ASN A 224 15.85 16.26 -1.51
N GLY A 225 16.99 15.55 -1.48
CA GLY A 225 17.15 14.34 -2.28
C GLY A 225 17.30 14.66 -3.78
N ILE A 226 17.10 13.66 -4.64
CA ILE A 226 17.09 13.80 -6.10
C ILE A 226 15.91 13.02 -6.69
N ASN A 227 15.30 13.56 -7.73
CA ASN A 227 14.42 12.83 -8.63
C ASN A 227 15.30 12.06 -9.63
N LEU A 228 15.20 10.73 -9.70
CA LEU A 228 16.06 9.92 -10.56
C LEU A 228 15.89 10.29 -12.05
N GLY A 229 14.65 10.44 -12.53
CA GLY A 229 14.39 10.76 -13.94
C GLY A 229 14.95 12.14 -14.35
N GLU A 230 14.80 13.13 -13.48
CA GLU A 230 15.36 14.47 -13.73
C GLU A 230 16.89 14.48 -13.68
N MET A 231 17.46 13.72 -12.75
CA MET A 231 18.90 13.66 -12.60
C MET A 231 19.57 12.93 -13.76
N ASP A 232 18.96 11.86 -14.26
CA ASP A 232 19.42 11.14 -15.45
C ASP A 232 19.37 12.03 -16.70
N ALA A 233 18.31 12.83 -16.86
CA ALA A 233 18.23 13.80 -17.96
C ALA A 233 19.34 14.87 -17.86
N LYS A 234 19.65 15.38 -16.67
CA LYS A 234 20.76 16.33 -16.43
C LYS A 234 22.12 15.68 -16.68
N HIS A 235 22.32 14.42 -16.28
CA HIS A 235 23.57 13.71 -16.60
C HIS A 235 23.74 13.55 -18.11
N LEU A 236 22.68 13.17 -18.83
CA LEU A 236 22.73 13.06 -20.27
C LEU A 236 23.04 14.42 -20.94
N GLU A 237 22.41 15.52 -20.49
CA GLU A 237 22.74 16.88 -20.92
C GLU A 237 24.25 17.14 -20.81
N LYS A 238 24.87 16.82 -19.67
CA LYS A 238 26.31 17.05 -19.48
C LYS A 238 27.17 16.14 -20.34
N ILE A 239 26.77 14.91 -20.58
CA ILE A 239 27.45 14.00 -21.50
C ILE A 239 27.40 14.53 -22.94
N GLU A 240 26.27 15.06 -23.37
CA GLU A 240 26.09 15.61 -24.70
C GLU A 240 26.88 16.94 -24.86
N GLU A 241 26.87 17.84 -23.88
CA GLU A 241 27.72 19.03 -23.86
C GLU A 241 29.21 18.67 -23.94
N LEU A 242 29.68 17.71 -23.11
CA LEU A 242 31.05 17.20 -23.15
C LEU A 242 31.40 16.64 -24.53
N THR A 243 30.49 15.93 -25.15
CA THR A 243 30.67 15.40 -26.53
C THR A 243 30.90 16.51 -27.53
N LEU A 244 30.14 17.63 -27.46
CA LEU A 244 30.35 18.79 -28.32
C LEU A 244 31.71 19.44 -28.10
N TYR A 245 32.16 19.59 -26.84
CA TYR A 245 33.50 20.12 -26.53
C TYR A 245 34.60 19.23 -27.09
N VAL A 246 34.47 17.90 -26.94
CA VAL A 246 35.47 16.96 -27.49
C VAL A 246 35.51 17.00 -29.02
N ILE A 247 34.35 17.13 -29.67
CA ILE A 247 34.29 17.28 -31.15
C ILE A 247 35.00 18.55 -31.56
N GLN A 248 34.79 19.70 -30.88
CA GLN A 248 35.46 20.95 -31.18
C GLN A 248 36.97 20.85 -30.95
N LEU A 249 37.41 20.31 -29.80
CA LEU A 249 38.81 20.09 -29.49
C LEU A 249 39.51 19.21 -30.52
N ASN A 250 38.87 18.19 -31.04
CA ASN A 250 39.43 17.33 -32.09
C ASN A 250 39.61 18.09 -33.42
N LYS A 251 38.73 19.03 -33.75
CA LYS A 251 38.87 19.91 -34.90
C LYS A 251 40.06 20.86 -34.72
N ASP A 252 40.18 21.49 -33.57
CA ASP A 252 41.25 22.43 -33.26
C ASP A 252 42.62 21.73 -33.26
N VAL A 253 42.71 20.52 -32.68
CA VAL A 253 43.95 19.71 -32.72
C VAL A 253 44.34 19.36 -34.15
N LYS A 254 43.41 19.00 -35.03
CA LYS A 254 43.68 18.74 -36.45
C LYS A 254 44.18 19.96 -37.14
N GLN A 255 43.51 21.11 -36.96
CA GLN A 255 43.90 22.38 -37.56
C GLN A 255 45.32 22.76 -37.11
N LEU A 256 45.62 22.71 -35.79
CA LEU A 256 46.96 22.99 -35.28
C LEU A 256 48.01 22.03 -35.83
N GLY A 257 47.64 20.74 -36.03
CA GLY A 257 48.51 19.77 -36.69
C GLY A 257 48.86 20.11 -38.11
N ASP A 258 47.90 20.62 -38.89
CA ASP A 258 48.09 21.03 -40.27
C ASP A 258 48.87 22.35 -40.35
N GLU A 259 48.59 23.34 -39.52
CA GLU A 259 49.35 24.55 -39.38
C GLU A 259 50.82 24.28 -39.01
N ASN A 260 51.07 23.36 -38.07
CA ASN A 260 52.44 22.96 -37.70
C ASN A 260 53.21 22.32 -38.89
N LYS A 261 52.56 21.51 -39.71
CA LYS A 261 53.16 20.92 -40.92
C LYS A 261 53.53 22.01 -41.93
N GLU A 262 52.67 23.00 -42.09
CA GLU A 262 52.91 24.10 -43.01
C GLU A 262 54.05 25.04 -42.53
N LEU A 263 54.05 25.32 -41.20
CA LEU A 263 55.15 26.08 -40.61
C LEU A 263 56.50 25.36 -40.74
N LYS A 264 56.56 24.04 -40.55
CA LYS A 264 57.79 23.26 -40.76
C LYS A 264 58.29 23.33 -42.20
N LYS A 265 57.40 23.22 -43.21
CA LYS A 265 57.75 23.37 -44.62
C LYS A 265 58.32 24.78 -44.94
N THR A 266 57.70 25.79 -44.33
CA THR A 266 58.15 27.18 -44.51
C THR A 266 59.52 27.37 -43.91
N ILE A 267 59.78 26.89 -42.71
CA ILE A 267 61.10 26.96 -42.06
C ILE A 267 62.17 26.21 -42.90
N GLU A 268 61.86 25.00 -43.43
CA GLU A 268 62.76 24.25 -44.30
C GLU A 268 63.08 25.03 -45.59
N SER A 269 62.12 25.78 -46.14
CA SER A 269 62.32 26.62 -47.37
C SER A 269 63.18 27.83 -47.08
N LEU A 270 63.10 28.45 -45.91
CA LEU A 270 63.88 29.62 -45.51
C LEU A 270 65.32 29.31 -45.05
N SER A 271 65.58 28.02 -44.73
CA SER A 271 66.90 27.56 -44.30
C SER A 271 67.81 27.08 -45.44
N LYS A 272 67.34 27.13 -46.68
CA LYS A 272 68.08 26.91 -47.91
C LYS A 272 68.47 28.18 -48.55
#